data_346c05a9adcab52ab163c7fec84f1403
#
_entry.id   346c05a9adcab52ab163c7fec84f1403
#
_cell.length_a   1.000
_cell.length_b   1.000
_cell.length_c   1.000
_cell.angle_alpha   90.00
_cell.angle_beta   90.00
_cell.angle_gamma   90.00
#
_symmetry.space_group_name_H-M   'P 1'
#
loop_
_entity.id
_entity.type
_entity.pdbx_description
1 polymer ?
#
loop_
_entity_poly.entity_id
_entity_poly.type
_entity_poly.pdbx_seq_one_letter_code
_entity_poly.pdbx_strand_id
1 'polypeptide(L)'
;MEQIALLMTSFLFGGMMLFAAGFGPIVLKNLEGDLARLFIRNTFPYFYLFVLVSSFLAAVTVFVPFASMALLAIFFSTIPTRQILMPAINAAADEGDRKKFKLLHALSVAITLAHIVIAGAVLCVL
;
A
#
# COMPACT_ATOMS: atom_id res chain seq x y z
N MET A 1 -19.45 -16.87 -1.10
CA MET A 1 -18.93 -15.51 -0.79
C MET A 1 -17.79 -15.52 0.22
N GLU A 2 -17.83 -16.38 1.23
CA GLU A 2 -16.73 -16.47 2.20
C GLU A 2 -15.40 -16.84 1.55
N GLN A 3 -15.41 -17.75 0.61
CA GLN A 3 -14.20 -18.14 -0.12
C GLN A 3 -13.65 -16.99 -0.95
N ILE A 4 -14.54 -16.20 -1.57
CA ILE A 4 -14.13 -15.02 -2.35
C ILE A 4 -13.55 -13.96 -1.42
N ALA A 5 -14.18 -13.73 -0.26
CA ALA A 5 -13.68 -12.80 0.74
C ALA A 5 -12.28 -13.18 1.21
N LEU A 6 -12.07 -14.45 1.52
CA LEU A 6 -10.79 -14.97 1.94
C LEU A 6 -9.74 -14.79 0.82
N LEU A 7 -10.10 -15.13 -0.41
CA LEU A 7 -9.22 -15.02 -1.57
C LEU A 7 -8.81 -13.56 -1.83
N MET A 8 -9.78 -12.65 -1.82
CA MET A 8 -9.52 -11.22 -2.08
C MET A 8 -8.68 -10.59 -0.97
N THR A 9 -8.97 -10.91 0.28
CA THR A 9 -8.21 -10.39 1.41
C THR A 9 -6.78 -10.96 1.43
N SER A 10 -6.63 -12.25 1.11
CA SER A 10 -5.31 -12.90 0.98
C SER A 10 -4.50 -12.29 -0.15
N PHE A 11 -5.15 -11.99 -1.28
CA PHE A 11 -4.52 -11.35 -2.43
C PHE A 11 -4.03 -9.94 -2.07
N LEU A 12 -4.85 -9.18 -1.37
CA LEU A 12 -4.47 -7.85 -0.86
C LEU A 12 -3.27 -7.95 0.09
N PHE A 13 -3.37 -8.80 1.10
CA PHE A 13 -2.33 -8.98 2.11
C PHE A 13 -1.02 -9.44 1.48
N GLY A 14 -1.07 -10.49 0.67
CA GLY A 14 0.11 -11.05 0.02
C GLY A 14 0.75 -10.09 -0.96
N GLY A 15 -0.05 -9.34 -1.73
CA GLY A 15 0.44 -8.34 -2.66
C GLY A 15 1.14 -7.18 -1.94
N MET A 16 0.57 -6.69 -0.85
CA MET A 16 1.22 -5.65 -0.05
C MET A 16 2.52 -6.13 0.58
N MET A 17 2.52 -7.35 1.12
CA MET A 17 3.74 -7.96 1.70
C MET A 17 4.82 -8.14 0.65
N LEU A 18 4.46 -8.68 -0.50
CA LEU A 18 5.41 -8.91 -1.60
C LEU A 18 6.04 -7.60 -2.06
N PHE A 19 5.23 -6.58 -2.24
CA PHE A 19 5.72 -5.27 -2.71
C PHE A 19 6.59 -4.59 -1.63
N ALA A 20 6.10 -4.51 -0.40
CA ALA A 20 6.78 -3.77 0.67
C ALA A 20 8.03 -4.47 1.18
N ALA A 21 7.97 -5.79 1.41
CA ALA A 21 9.06 -6.55 2.01
C ALA A 21 9.97 -7.22 0.99
N GLY A 22 9.47 -7.49 -0.22
CA GLY A 22 10.25 -8.16 -1.25
C GLY A 22 10.70 -7.23 -2.36
N PHE A 23 9.77 -6.72 -3.13
CA PHE A 23 10.05 -5.98 -4.37
C PHE A 23 10.80 -4.67 -4.13
N GLY A 24 10.34 -3.85 -3.18
CA GLY A 24 10.97 -2.56 -2.88
C GLY A 24 12.44 -2.71 -2.47
N PRO A 25 12.76 -3.53 -1.44
CA PRO A 25 14.14 -3.77 -1.06
C PRO A 25 15.00 -4.37 -2.17
N ILE A 26 14.45 -5.28 -2.98
CA ILE A 26 15.20 -5.89 -4.09
C ILE A 26 15.56 -4.85 -5.14
N VAL A 27 14.64 -3.95 -5.49
CA VAL A 27 14.90 -2.86 -6.43
C VAL A 27 16.01 -1.95 -5.91
N LEU A 28 15.91 -1.53 -4.63
CA LEU A 28 16.90 -0.65 -4.02
C LEU A 28 18.28 -1.29 -3.93
N LYS A 29 18.35 -2.62 -3.78
CA LYS A 29 19.61 -3.36 -3.69
C LYS A 29 20.27 -3.56 -5.06
N ASN A 30 19.48 -3.74 -6.13
CA ASN A 30 19.99 -4.19 -7.43
C ASN A 30 20.09 -3.08 -8.48
N LEU A 31 19.44 -1.94 -8.28
CA LEU A 31 19.48 -0.81 -9.21
C LEU A 31 20.26 0.35 -8.59
N GLU A 32 20.95 1.12 -9.45
CA GLU A 32 21.62 2.36 -9.04
C GLU A 32 20.58 3.40 -8.57
N GLY A 33 21.03 4.33 -7.71
CA GLY A 33 20.17 5.27 -7.00
C GLY A 33 19.14 5.99 -7.86
N ASP A 34 19.57 6.56 -9.00
CA ASP A 34 18.65 7.30 -9.89
C ASP A 34 17.69 6.36 -10.62
N LEU A 35 18.18 5.20 -11.04
CA LEU A 35 17.37 4.21 -11.73
C LEU A 35 16.35 3.55 -10.77
N ALA A 36 16.79 3.25 -9.55
CA ALA A 36 15.92 2.71 -8.50
C ALA A 36 14.81 3.71 -8.17
N ARG A 37 15.17 4.98 -8.05
CA ARG A 37 14.23 6.06 -7.73
C ARG A 37 13.18 6.22 -8.83
N LEU A 38 13.61 6.23 -10.08
CA LEU A 38 12.70 6.33 -11.23
C LEU A 38 11.77 5.13 -11.31
N PHE A 39 12.29 3.93 -11.09
CA PHE A 39 11.50 2.70 -11.13
C PHE A 39 10.43 2.68 -10.04
N ILE A 40 10.80 3.02 -8.81
CA ILE A 40 9.87 3.09 -7.68
C ILE A 40 8.80 4.16 -7.93
N ARG A 41 9.22 5.35 -8.39
CA ARG A 41 8.31 6.45 -8.70
C ARG A 41 7.25 6.07 -9.73
N ASN A 42 7.63 5.27 -10.73
CA ASN A 42 6.71 4.81 -11.77
C ASN A 42 5.85 3.63 -11.32
N THR A 43 6.28 2.88 -10.32
CA THR A 43 5.59 1.66 -9.86
C THR A 43 4.57 1.94 -8.75
N PHE A 44 4.84 2.89 -7.85
CA PHE A 44 3.97 3.17 -6.71
C PHE A 44 2.52 3.53 -7.08
N PRO A 45 2.24 4.30 -8.13
CA PRO A 45 0.84 4.57 -8.50
C PRO A 45 0.05 3.29 -8.79
N TYR A 46 0.68 2.32 -9.41
CA TYR A 46 0.05 1.02 -9.71
C TYR A 46 -0.10 0.17 -8.45
N PHE A 47 0.86 0.25 -7.52
CA PHE A 47 0.74 -0.42 -6.24
C PHE A 47 -0.47 0.09 -5.46
N TYR A 48 -0.63 1.41 -5.35
CA TYR A 48 -1.77 1.99 -4.66
C TYR A 48 -3.09 1.71 -5.38
N LEU A 49 -3.07 1.65 -6.71
CA LEU A 49 -4.25 1.25 -7.48
C LEU A 49 -4.64 -0.21 -7.16
N PHE A 50 -3.65 -1.10 -7.07
CA PHE A 50 -3.85 -2.48 -6.64
C PHE A 50 -4.50 -2.54 -5.25
N VAL A 51 -3.98 -1.76 -4.29
CA VAL A 51 -4.53 -1.71 -2.93
C VAL A 51 -5.97 -1.20 -2.95
N LEU A 52 -6.26 -0.16 -3.72
CA LEU A 52 -7.62 0.39 -3.86
C LEU A 52 -8.61 -0.65 -4.37
N VAL A 53 -8.28 -1.28 -5.48
CA VAL A 53 -9.18 -2.27 -6.11
C VAL A 53 -9.35 -3.49 -5.22
N SER A 54 -8.26 -4.04 -4.70
CA SER A 54 -8.29 -5.25 -3.88
C SER A 54 -9.03 -5.04 -2.56
N SER A 55 -8.79 -3.91 -1.89
CA SER A 55 -9.45 -3.61 -0.61
C SER A 55 -10.95 -3.37 -0.80
N PHE A 56 -11.35 -2.70 -1.86
CA PHE A 56 -12.76 -2.51 -2.18
C PHE A 56 -13.45 -3.85 -2.46
N LEU A 57 -12.88 -4.68 -3.33
CA LEU A 57 -13.45 -5.98 -3.65
C LEU A 57 -13.51 -6.89 -2.42
N ALA A 58 -12.49 -6.87 -1.59
CA ALA A 58 -12.51 -7.61 -0.34
C ALA A 58 -13.61 -7.10 0.59
N ALA A 59 -13.74 -5.78 0.74
CA ALA A 59 -14.75 -5.17 1.62
C ALA A 59 -16.17 -5.57 1.25
N VAL A 60 -16.50 -5.58 -0.05
CA VAL A 60 -17.86 -5.90 -0.51
C VAL A 60 -18.17 -7.39 -0.47
N THR A 61 -17.15 -8.24 -0.33
CA THR A 61 -17.35 -9.70 -0.26
C THR A 61 -17.29 -10.26 1.15
N VAL A 62 -16.84 -9.49 2.13
CA VAL A 62 -16.75 -9.89 3.53
C VAL A 62 -18.09 -9.64 4.22
N PHE A 63 -18.61 -10.66 4.93
CA PHE A 63 -19.89 -10.55 5.64
C PHE A 63 -19.75 -10.08 7.09
N VAL A 64 -18.54 -10.11 7.63
CA VAL A 64 -18.29 -9.62 9.01
C VAL A 64 -18.21 -8.09 8.97
N PRO A 65 -19.17 -7.37 9.60
CA PRO A 65 -19.23 -5.91 9.46
C PRO A 65 -17.96 -5.19 9.88
N PHE A 66 -17.35 -5.61 10.97
CA PHE A 66 -16.10 -5.02 11.45
C PHE A 66 -14.96 -5.20 10.45
N ALA A 67 -14.84 -6.40 9.87
CA ALA A 67 -13.81 -6.69 8.88
C ALA A 67 -14.04 -5.88 7.60
N SER A 68 -15.29 -5.76 7.15
CA SER A 68 -15.65 -4.92 6.00
C SER A 68 -15.28 -3.46 6.25
N MET A 69 -15.58 -2.93 7.42
CA MET A 69 -15.21 -1.56 7.79
C MET A 69 -13.69 -1.36 7.82
N ALA A 70 -12.95 -2.33 8.33
CA ALA A 70 -11.48 -2.28 8.34
C ALA A 70 -10.91 -2.23 6.91
N LEU A 71 -11.44 -3.04 6.00
CA LEU A 71 -11.03 -3.04 4.59
C LEU A 71 -11.42 -1.74 3.89
N LEU A 72 -12.57 -1.17 4.20
CA LEU A 72 -12.96 0.14 3.69
C LEU A 72 -12.05 1.25 4.23
N ALA A 73 -11.58 1.13 5.47
CA ALA A 73 -10.60 2.06 6.02
C ALA A 73 -9.30 2.03 5.22
N ILE A 74 -8.84 0.85 4.81
CA ILE A 74 -7.69 0.72 3.90
C ILE A 74 -7.99 1.43 2.58
N PHE A 75 -9.14 1.16 1.98
CA PHE A 75 -9.56 1.75 0.72
C PHE A 75 -9.57 3.28 0.79
N PHE A 76 -10.28 3.85 1.75
CA PHE A 76 -10.45 5.30 1.85
C PHE A 76 -9.15 6.01 2.24
N SER A 77 -8.31 5.42 3.09
CA SER A 77 -7.02 6.03 3.46
C SER A 77 -5.99 5.94 2.34
N THR A 78 -6.13 5.00 1.43
CA THR A 78 -5.24 4.87 0.27
C THR A 78 -5.48 5.98 -0.75
N ILE A 79 -6.69 6.52 -0.86
CA ILE A 79 -7.01 7.61 -1.80
C ILE A 79 -6.13 8.84 -1.53
N PRO A 80 -6.12 9.44 -0.31
CA PRO A 80 -5.23 10.57 -0.07
C PRO A 80 -3.75 10.20 -0.11
N THR A 81 -3.40 8.97 0.25
CA THR A 81 -2.00 8.51 0.16
C THR A 81 -1.51 8.56 -1.29
N ARG A 82 -2.33 8.08 -2.22
CA ARG A 82 -1.99 8.08 -3.64
C ARG A 82 -2.07 9.47 -4.27
N GLN A 83 -3.08 10.25 -3.93
CA GLN A 83 -3.40 11.51 -4.62
C GLN A 83 -2.71 12.73 -4.00
N ILE A 84 -2.34 12.68 -2.74
CA ILE A 84 -1.77 13.83 -2.00
C ILE A 84 -0.36 13.51 -1.51
N LEU A 85 -0.20 12.42 -0.75
CA LEU A 85 1.08 12.09 -0.12
C LEU A 85 2.14 11.71 -1.14
N MET A 86 1.81 10.85 -2.10
CA MET A 86 2.77 10.41 -3.11
C MET A 86 3.28 11.56 -3.98
N PRO A 87 2.42 12.46 -4.52
CA PRO A 87 2.92 13.64 -5.23
C PRO A 87 3.78 14.55 -4.34
N ALA A 88 3.46 14.68 -3.06
CA ALA A 88 4.25 15.47 -2.12
C ALA A 88 5.64 14.87 -1.89
N ILE A 89 5.74 13.54 -1.81
CA ILE A 89 7.03 12.84 -1.71
C ILE A 89 7.87 13.10 -2.97
N ASN A 90 7.25 12.98 -4.14
CA ASN A 90 7.93 13.21 -5.41
C ASN A 90 8.41 14.67 -5.53
N ALA A 91 7.58 15.63 -5.11
CA ALA A 91 7.95 17.04 -5.12
C ALA A 91 9.12 17.32 -4.18
N ALA A 92 9.11 16.75 -2.97
CA ALA A 92 10.21 16.90 -2.02
C ALA A 92 11.52 16.32 -2.59
N ALA A 93 11.46 15.19 -3.27
CA ALA A 93 12.61 14.59 -3.93
C ALA A 93 13.14 15.48 -5.07
N ASP A 94 12.25 16.03 -5.88
CA ASP A 94 12.61 16.90 -7.00
C ASP A 94 13.23 18.23 -6.52
N GLU A 95 12.76 18.76 -5.41
CA GLU A 95 13.28 19.99 -4.79
C GLU A 95 14.59 19.78 -4.01
N GLY A 96 14.98 18.52 -3.79
CA GLY A 96 16.16 18.19 -2.99
C GLY A 96 15.98 18.42 -1.49
N ASP A 97 14.73 18.52 -1.00
CA ASP A 97 14.43 18.68 0.41
C ASP A 97 14.43 17.29 1.09
N ARG A 98 15.62 16.89 1.55
CA ARG A 98 15.83 15.56 2.14
C ARG A 98 15.05 15.36 3.42
N LYS A 99 14.94 16.38 4.26
CA LYS A 99 14.23 16.29 5.55
C LYS A 99 12.74 16.04 5.32
N LYS A 100 12.14 16.81 4.44
CA LYS A 100 10.74 16.68 4.07
C LYS A 100 10.49 15.32 3.37
N PHE A 101 11.37 14.92 2.46
CA PHE A 101 11.29 13.63 1.79
C PHE A 101 11.30 12.48 2.80
N LYS A 102 12.24 12.48 3.74
CA LYS A 102 12.35 11.41 4.75
C LYS A 102 11.09 11.33 5.63
N LEU A 103 10.57 12.48 6.04
CA LEU A 103 9.36 12.54 6.87
C LEU A 103 8.14 11.97 6.13
N LEU A 104 7.92 12.44 4.90
CA LEU A 104 6.78 11.99 4.08
C LEU A 104 6.92 10.54 3.68
N HIS A 105 8.14 10.09 3.35
CA HIS A 105 8.41 8.70 3.02
C HIS A 105 8.16 7.80 4.24
N ALA A 106 8.62 8.20 5.42
CA ALA A 106 8.36 7.45 6.66
C ALA A 106 6.85 7.33 6.93
N LEU A 107 6.10 8.40 6.67
CA LEU A 107 4.64 8.37 6.80
C LEU A 107 4.01 7.36 5.84
N SER A 108 4.46 7.33 4.58
CA SER A 108 3.95 6.35 3.60
C SER A 108 4.25 4.92 4.01
N VAL A 109 5.45 4.66 4.54
CA VAL A 109 5.83 3.34 5.05
C VAL A 109 4.95 2.94 6.24
N ALA A 110 4.72 3.87 7.18
CA ALA A 110 3.86 3.62 8.34
C ALA A 110 2.42 3.29 7.92
N ILE A 111 1.89 4.01 6.94
CA ILE A 111 0.54 3.74 6.40
C ILE A 111 0.49 2.34 5.78
N THR A 112 1.47 1.97 4.97
CA THR A 112 1.52 0.65 4.33
C THR A 112 1.63 -0.46 5.37
N LEU A 113 2.48 -0.30 6.38
CA LEU A 113 2.60 -1.27 7.46
C LEU A 113 1.29 -1.41 8.24
N ALA A 114 0.59 -0.31 8.51
CA ALA A 114 -0.72 -0.33 9.15
C ALA A 114 -1.73 -1.10 8.29
N HIS A 115 -1.75 -0.87 6.98
CA HIS A 115 -2.62 -1.60 6.06
C HIS A 115 -2.34 -3.10 6.06
N ILE A 116 -1.07 -3.49 6.09
CA ILE A 116 -0.66 -4.90 6.16
C ILE A 116 -1.18 -5.54 7.45
N VAL A 117 -1.00 -4.87 8.58
CA VAL A 117 -1.49 -5.35 9.90
C VAL A 117 -3.00 -5.49 9.89
N ILE A 118 -3.72 -4.50 9.37
CA ILE A 118 -5.19 -4.53 9.30
C ILE A 118 -5.66 -5.69 8.42
N ALA A 119 -5.07 -5.86 7.23
CA ALA A 119 -5.43 -6.96 6.33
C ALA A 119 -5.13 -8.32 6.96
N GLY A 120 -4.00 -8.46 7.66
CA GLY A 120 -3.66 -9.68 8.38
C GLY A 120 -4.64 -9.97 9.50
N ALA A 121 -5.05 -8.95 10.26
CA ALA A 121 -6.06 -9.10 11.31
C ALA A 121 -7.42 -9.52 10.74
N VAL A 122 -7.81 -8.97 9.60
CA VAL A 122 -9.04 -9.39 8.90
C VAL A 122 -8.96 -10.87 8.53
N LEU A 123 -7.82 -11.32 8.00
CA LEU A 123 -7.62 -12.74 7.66
C LEU A 123 -7.80 -13.65 8.88
N CYS A 124 -7.40 -13.20 10.06
CA CYS A 124 -7.53 -13.99 11.29
C CYS A 124 -8.99 -14.17 11.73
N VAL A 125 -9.91 -13.34 11.28
CA VAL A 125 -11.33 -13.43 11.65
C VAL A 125 -12.22 -13.99 10.55
N LEU A 126 -11.65 -14.30 9.41
CA LEU A 126 -12.38 -14.91 8.27
C LEU A 126 -12.50 -16.43 8.36
#